data_2de97537748027997c3f57b1c6520d2b
#
_entry.id   2de97537748027997c3f57b1c6520d2b
#
_cell.length_a   1.000
_cell.length_b   1.000
_cell.length_c   1.000
_cell.angle_alpha   90.00
_cell.angle_beta   90.00
_cell.angle_gamma   90.00
#
_symmetry.space_group_name_H-M   'P 1'
#
loop_
_entity.id
_entity.type
_entity.pdbx_description
1 polymer ?
#
loop_
_entity_poly.entity_id
_entity_poly.type
_entity_poly.pdbx_seq_one_letter_code
_entity_poly.pdbx_strand_id
1 'polypeptide(L)'
;TNGANLKGKMADAFAKYGSWVRISLDGYDDESYSKARGVKVGEFTRLINNMKDFSARNSDCVLGAVYIIDKDNYKHIFDLCLKLKGIGVDHVKLSGVIVGNTEKAGNEYHLGIKSEIQKQITKAKTLSDKDFSIVDAYHDLDLRMWDKPYTNCPNILHCPVIGADSNVYTCHDKAYTDDGLMGSIKNTSFKSFWFSKENEKFVYTFDPSKNCKHHCVCHSKNLIVDEYLSTDEDHLPFL
;
A
#
# COMPACT_ATOMS: atom_id res chain seq x y z
N THR A 1 10.01 2.39 0.92
CA THR A 1 11.04 2.59 1.94
C THR A 1 10.67 3.72 2.91
N ASN A 2 11.35 3.81 4.07
CA ASN A 2 11.22 4.95 4.99
C ASN A 2 12.12 6.15 4.60
N GLY A 3 12.92 6.05 3.54
CA GLY A 3 13.78 7.12 3.02
C GLY A 3 15.00 7.50 3.86
N ALA A 4 15.19 6.93 5.05
CA ALA A 4 16.30 7.28 5.95
C ALA A 4 17.68 7.12 5.30
N ASN A 5 17.81 6.16 4.38
CA ASN A 5 19.04 5.84 3.66
C ASN A 5 19.01 6.29 2.18
N LEU A 6 18.05 7.13 1.77
CA LEU A 6 18.01 7.68 0.41
C LEU A 6 19.07 8.79 0.26
N LYS A 7 20.34 8.44 0.41
CA LYS A 7 21.49 9.34 0.36
C LYS A 7 22.75 8.63 -0.13
N GLY A 8 23.78 9.40 -0.57
CA GLY A 8 25.08 8.88 -1.02
C GLY A 8 24.90 7.77 -2.06
N LYS A 9 25.72 6.73 -1.97
CA LYS A 9 25.74 5.61 -2.93
C LYS A 9 24.36 4.93 -3.13
N MET A 10 23.50 4.90 -2.11
CA MET A 10 22.16 4.34 -2.24
C MET A 10 21.30 5.21 -3.15
N ALA A 11 21.31 6.52 -2.93
CA ALA A 11 20.59 7.46 -3.79
C ALA A 11 21.14 7.45 -5.22
N ASP A 12 22.48 7.36 -5.39
CA ASP A 12 23.13 7.27 -6.70
C ASP A 12 22.69 6.00 -7.45
N ALA A 13 22.58 4.86 -6.75
CA ALA A 13 22.13 3.61 -7.34
C ALA A 13 20.64 3.69 -7.76
N PHE A 14 19.76 4.26 -6.93
CA PHE A 14 18.36 4.47 -7.30
C PHE A 14 18.21 5.44 -8.48
N ALA A 15 18.98 6.54 -8.48
CA ALA A 15 18.96 7.49 -9.58
C ALA A 15 19.42 6.86 -10.92
N LYS A 16 20.35 5.92 -10.87
CA LYS A 16 20.91 5.28 -12.08
C LYS A 16 20.10 4.09 -12.57
N TYR A 17 19.55 3.29 -11.67
CA TYR A 17 18.96 1.98 -12.00
C TYR A 17 17.49 1.82 -11.60
N GLY A 18 16.96 2.73 -10.78
CA GLY A 18 15.58 2.67 -10.30
C GLY A 18 14.61 3.23 -11.32
N SER A 19 13.48 2.56 -11.51
CA SER A 19 12.35 3.13 -12.24
C SER A 19 11.53 4.07 -11.34
N TRP A 20 11.42 3.74 -10.05
CA TRP A 20 10.74 4.57 -9.07
C TRP A 20 11.19 4.25 -7.63
N VAL A 21 11.07 5.22 -6.76
CA VAL A 21 11.23 5.08 -5.32
C VAL A 21 10.09 5.81 -4.61
N ARG A 22 9.46 5.17 -3.63
CA ARG A 22 8.36 5.76 -2.87
C ARG A 22 8.66 5.73 -1.38
N ILE A 23 8.51 6.91 -0.76
CA ILE A 23 8.78 7.15 0.65
C ILE A 23 7.46 7.10 1.44
N SER A 24 7.43 6.32 2.52
CA SER A 24 6.29 6.25 3.44
C SER A 24 6.41 7.33 4.49
N LEU A 25 5.40 8.21 4.57
CA LEU A 25 5.30 9.31 5.53
C LEU A 25 4.06 9.11 6.40
N ASP A 26 4.23 9.28 7.72
CA ASP A 26 3.12 9.19 8.70
C ASP A 26 3.06 10.45 9.59
N GLY A 27 3.88 11.45 9.29
CA GLY A 27 3.92 12.74 9.95
C GLY A 27 4.12 13.88 8.95
N TYR A 28 3.92 15.11 9.39
CA TYR A 28 4.00 16.34 8.59
C TYR A 28 5.10 17.30 9.05
N ASP A 29 5.66 17.05 10.23
CA ASP A 29 6.78 17.76 10.85
C ASP A 29 7.63 16.81 11.72
N ASP A 30 8.67 17.35 12.37
CA ASP A 30 9.60 16.57 13.17
C ASP A 30 8.93 15.93 14.41
N GLU A 31 7.97 16.61 15.04
CA GLU A 31 7.28 16.13 16.24
C GLU A 31 6.28 15.03 15.88
N SER A 32 5.41 15.27 14.91
CA SER A 32 4.40 14.31 14.46
C SER A 32 5.04 13.05 13.88
N TYR A 33 6.11 13.19 13.11
CA TYR A 33 6.85 12.06 12.54
C TYR A 33 7.57 11.25 13.63
N SER A 34 8.20 11.94 14.59
CA SER A 34 8.86 11.29 15.74
C SER A 34 7.86 10.46 16.54
N LYS A 35 6.68 11.05 16.85
CA LYS A 35 5.59 10.38 17.56
C LYS A 35 5.08 9.16 16.78
N ALA A 36 4.78 9.31 15.48
CA ALA A 36 4.21 8.25 14.66
C ALA A 36 5.18 7.08 14.43
N ARG A 37 6.46 7.37 14.27
CA ARG A 37 7.49 6.37 13.92
C ARG A 37 8.34 5.88 15.08
N GLY A 38 8.22 6.47 16.28
CA GLY A 38 9.07 6.14 17.42
C GLY A 38 10.55 6.47 17.21
N VAL A 39 10.84 7.52 16.44
CA VAL A 39 12.20 7.96 16.10
C VAL A 39 12.57 9.28 16.77
N LYS A 40 13.81 9.70 16.65
CA LYS A 40 14.26 10.98 17.22
C LYS A 40 13.63 12.16 16.48
N VAL A 41 13.35 13.26 17.20
CA VAL A 41 13.00 14.55 16.61
C VAL A 41 14.12 15.01 15.68
N GLY A 42 13.76 15.57 14.52
CA GLY A 42 14.69 15.94 13.45
C GLY A 42 14.81 14.91 12.31
N GLU A 43 14.24 13.70 12.49
CA GLU A 43 14.27 12.66 11.44
C GLU A 43 13.37 13.01 10.26
N PHE A 44 12.27 13.74 10.45
CA PHE A 44 11.44 14.22 9.34
C PHE A 44 12.21 15.24 8.49
N THR A 45 12.82 16.22 9.13
CA THR A 45 13.66 17.22 8.45
C THR A 45 14.80 16.54 7.66
N ARG A 46 15.47 15.54 8.27
CA ARG A 46 16.50 14.75 7.58
C ARG A 46 15.95 14.01 6.37
N LEU A 47 14.77 13.42 6.49
CA LEU A 47 14.11 12.71 5.41
C LEU A 47 13.74 13.65 4.25
N ILE A 48 13.16 14.80 4.55
CA ILE A 48 12.81 15.83 3.56
C ILE A 48 14.07 16.30 2.81
N ASN A 49 15.19 16.49 3.51
CA ASN A 49 16.47 16.85 2.88
C ASN A 49 16.97 15.72 1.97
N ASN A 50 16.89 14.44 2.41
CA ASN A 50 17.27 13.32 1.54
C ASN A 50 16.44 13.26 0.25
N MET A 51 15.12 13.52 0.35
CA MET A 51 14.22 13.56 -0.81
C MET A 51 14.56 14.72 -1.75
N LYS A 52 14.80 15.90 -1.19
CA LYS A 52 15.26 17.08 -1.96
C LYS A 52 16.57 16.83 -2.68
N ASP A 53 17.56 16.27 -1.98
CA ASP A 53 18.87 15.93 -2.57
C ASP A 53 18.74 14.83 -3.64
N PHE A 54 17.79 13.91 -3.48
CA PHE A 54 17.52 12.89 -4.49
C PHE A 54 16.86 13.50 -5.73
N SER A 55 15.83 14.34 -5.58
CA SER A 55 15.18 15.04 -6.68
C SER A 55 16.16 15.89 -7.48
N ALA A 56 17.11 16.58 -6.80
CA ALA A 56 18.13 17.40 -7.44
C ALA A 56 19.10 16.62 -8.35
N ARG A 57 19.07 15.27 -8.34
CA ARG A 57 19.88 14.44 -9.26
C ARG A 57 19.32 14.43 -10.69
N ASN A 58 18.08 14.89 -10.89
CA ASN A 58 17.41 14.95 -12.20
C ASN A 58 17.50 13.60 -12.96
N SER A 59 17.18 12.52 -12.26
CA SER A 59 17.15 11.17 -12.84
C SER A 59 15.76 10.80 -13.34
N ASP A 60 15.67 9.79 -14.20
CA ASP A 60 14.39 9.22 -14.65
C ASP A 60 13.67 8.39 -13.57
N CYS A 61 14.28 8.21 -12.40
CA CYS A 61 13.69 7.49 -11.28
C CYS A 61 12.62 8.34 -10.60
N VAL A 62 11.36 7.98 -10.78
CA VAL A 62 10.22 8.69 -10.19
C VAL A 62 10.29 8.67 -8.66
N LEU A 63 10.27 9.86 -8.04
CA LEU A 63 10.23 10.03 -6.59
C LEU A 63 8.79 10.24 -6.10
N GLY A 64 8.22 9.24 -5.46
CA GLY A 64 6.89 9.32 -4.86
C GLY A 64 6.92 9.40 -3.34
N ALA A 65 5.83 9.90 -2.77
CA ALA A 65 5.53 9.76 -1.35
C ALA A 65 4.18 9.08 -1.15
N VAL A 66 4.02 8.33 -0.05
CA VAL A 66 2.72 7.90 0.44
C VAL A 66 2.51 8.50 1.82
N TYR A 67 1.38 9.15 2.01
CA TYR A 67 0.96 9.71 3.28
C TYR A 67 -0.20 8.94 3.84
N ILE A 68 0.00 8.35 5.02
CA ILE A 68 -1.04 7.61 5.73
C ILE A 68 -1.79 8.58 6.62
N ILE A 69 -3.05 8.81 6.29
CA ILE A 69 -3.92 9.78 6.96
C ILE A 69 -4.60 9.13 8.16
N ASP A 70 -4.49 9.78 9.31
CA ASP A 70 -5.11 9.39 10.58
C ASP A 70 -5.70 10.61 11.34
N LYS A 71 -6.15 10.36 12.59
CA LYS A 71 -6.75 11.39 13.45
C LYS A 71 -5.77 12.47 13.92
N ASP A 72 -4.48 12.19 13.91
CA ASP A 72 -3.46 13.12 14.38
C ASP A 72 -2.95 14.05 13.27
N ASN A 73 -3.09 13.65 11.99
CA ASN A 73 -2.43 14.29 10.87
C ASN A 73 -3.35 14.82 9.75
N TYR A 74 -4.64 14.49 9.76
CA TYR A 74 -5.58 14.75 8.66
C TYR A 74 -5.75 16.22 8.27
N LYS A 75 -5.46 17.16 9.18
CA LYS A 75 -5.56 18.61 8.91
C LYS A 75 -4.37 19.17 8.12
N HIS A 76 -3.29 18.40 7.99
CA HIS A 76 -2.02 18.85 7.41
C HIS A 76 -1.76 18.28 6.01
N ILE A 77 -2.76 17.66 5.36
CA ILE A 77 -2.63 17.00 4.05
C ILE A 77 -2.17 18.00 2.99
N PHE A 78 -2.85 19.14 2.86
CA PHE A 78 -2.51 20.14 1.86
C PHE A 78 -1.11 20.72 2.06
N ASP A 79 -0.77 21.12 3.29
CA ASP A 79 0.49 21.76 3.60
C ASP A 79 1.68 20.80 3.37
N LEU A 80 1.51 19.51 3.71
CA LEU A 80 2.52 18.50 3.41
C LEU A 80 2.66 18.28 1.89
N CYS A 81 1.56 18.19 1.15
CA CYS A 81 1.61 18.04 -0.32
C CYS A 81 2.31 19.24 -0.98
N LEU A 82 2.03 20.47 -0.51
CA LEU A 82 2.70 21.68 -0.99
C LEU A 82 4.21 21.65 -0.70
N LYS A 83 4.59 21.23 0.52
CA LYS A 83 6.01 21.07 0.89
C LYS A 83 6.70 20.03 0.00
N LEU A 84 6.07 18.87 -0.24
CA LEU A 84 6.63 17.80 -1.06
C LEU A 84 6.78 18.22 -2.53
N LYS A 85 5.79 18.90 -3.09
CA LYS A 85 5.90 19.53 -4.42
C LYS A 85 7.09 20.47 -4.50
N GLY A 86 7.25 21.34 -3.48
CA GLY A 86 8.31 22.35 -3.43
C GLY A 86 9.73 21.78 -3.37
N ILE A 87 9.91 20.52 -3.00
CA ILE A 87 11.21 19.82 -3.00
C ILE A 87 11.38 18.88 -4.20
N GLY A 88 10.45 18.88 -5.16
CA GLY A 88 10.56 18.13 -6.40
C GLY A 88 10.16 16.65 -6.28
N VAL A 89 9.18 16.33 -5.45
CA VAL A 89 8.51 15.01 -5.46
C VAL A 89 7.55 14.96 -6.65
N ASP A 90 7.53 13.85 -7.38
CA ASP A 90 6.71 13.69 -8.59
C ASP A 90 5.25 13.35 -8.29
N HIS A 91 4.99 12.59 -7.22
CA HIS A 91 3.62 12.30 -6.81
C HIS A 91 3.46 12.03 -5.31
N VAL A 92 2.27 12.31 -4.78
CA VAL A 92 1.88 11.94 -3.42
C VAL A 92 0.64 11.06 -3.47
N LYS A 93 0.74 9.85 -2.93
CA LYS A 93 -0.40 8.97 -2.69
C LYS A 93 -0.96 9.25 -1.29
N LEU A 94 -2.24 9.60 -1.22
CA LEU A 94 -3.00 9.83 0.02
C LEU A 94 -3.83 8.58 0.34
N SER A 95 -3.55 7.93 1.46
CA SER A 95 -4.25 6.71 1.89
C SER A 95 -4.72 6.84 3.33
N GLY A 96 -5.90 6.34 3.65
CA GLY A 96 -6.36 6.29 5.04
C GLY A 96 -5.68 5.15 5.81
N VAL A 97 -5.49 5.34 7.10
CA VAL A 97 -5.04 4.26 8.00
C VAL A 97 -6.14 3.19 8.11
N ILE A 98 -5.74 1.93 8.08
CA ILE A 98 -6.65 0.80 8.29
C ILE A 98 -6.54 0.39 9.76
N VAL A 99 -7.67 0.52 10.48
CA VAL A 99 -7.76 0.23 11.91
C VAL A 99 -8.63 -1.00 12.12
N GLY A 100 -8.08 -2.01 12.82
CA GLY A 100 -8.81 -3.22 13.18
C GLY A 100 -9.21 -4.13 12.01
N ASN A 101 -8.92 -3.72 10.79
CA ASN A 101 -9.20 -4.40 9.51
C ASN A 101 -10.62 -5.00 9.42
N THR A 102 -11.61 -4.31 9.98
CA THR A 102 -13.05 -4.60 9.86
C THR A 102 -13.79 -3.36 9.37
N GLU A 103 -14.90 -3.55 8.64
CA GLU A 103 -15.71 -2.45 8.13
C GLU A 103 -16.16 -1.52 9.25
N LYS A 104 -16.65 -2.09 10.36
CA LYS A 104 -17.10 -1.32 11.52
C LYS A 104 -15.99 -0.45 12.08
N ALA A 105 -14.82 -1.03 12.38
CA ALA A 105 -13.71 -0.29 12.97
C ALA A 105 -13.20 0.81 12.03
N GLY A 106 -13.11 0.54 10.71
CA GLY A 106 -12.73 1.52 9.71
C GLY A 106 -13.72 2.68 9.63
N ASN A 107 -15.01 2.39 9.53
CA ASN A 107 -16.07 3.41 9.45
C ASN A 107 -16.11 4.27 10.73
N GLU A 108 -16.10 3.66 11.91
CA GLU A 108 -16.11 4.38 13.20
C GLU A 108 -14.86 5.26 13.37
N TYR A 109 -13.70 4.79 12.91
CA TYR A 109 -12.47 5.57 12.99
C TYR A 109 -12.51 6.84 12.13
N HIS A 110 -12.98 6.72 10.89
CA HIS A 110 -12.95 7.81 9.93
C HIS A 110 -14.16 8.74 9.97
N LEU A 111 -15.29 8.33 10.59
CA LEU A 111 -16.56 9.04 10.55
C LEU A 111 -16.43 10.53 10.93
N GLY A 112 -15.75 10.82 12.03
CA GLY A 112 -15.61 12.17 12.56
C GLY A 112 -14.61 13.08 11.82
N ILE A 113 -13.77 12.53 10.95
CA ILE A 113 -12.70 13.27 10.26
C ILE A 113 -12.84 13.26 8.73
N LYS A 114 -13.71 12.40 8.19
CA LYS A 114 -13.85 12.15 6.75
C LYS A 114 -14.14 13.42 5.95
N SER A 115 -15.08 14.27 6.42
CA SER A 115 -15.45 15.50 5.72
C SER A 115 -14.26 16.47 5.59
N GLU A 116 -13.46 16.61 6.65
CA GLU A 116 -12.28 17.47 6.58
C GLU A 116 -11.18 16.87 5.71
N ILE A 117 -10.96 15.55 5.77
CA ILE A 117 -10.02 14.87 4.87
C ILE A 117 -10.40 15.12 3.40
N GLN A 118 -11.68 14.98 3.05
CA GLN A 118 -12.15 15.22 1.68
C GLN A 118 -11.89 16.65 1.22
N LYS A 119 -12.11 17.65 2.08
CA LYS A 119 -11.77 19.07 1.78
C LYS A 119 -10.27 19.24 1.55
N GLN A 120 -9.45 18.68 2.42
CA GLN A 120 -7.99 18.74 2.32
C GLN A 120 -7.47 18.07 1.04
N ILE A 121 -8.00 16.88 0.69
CA ILE A 121 -7.65 16.18 -0.55
C ILE A 121 -8.08 16.98 -1.77
N THR A 122 -9.30 17.52 -1.78
CA THR A 122 -9.79 18.37 -2.89
C THR A 122 -8.87 19.57 -3.09
N LYS A 123 -8.47 20.21 -1.98
CA LYS A 123 -7.51 21.32 -2.03
C LYS A 123 -6.13 20.86 -2.52
N ALA A 124 -5.63 19.70 -2.03
CA ALA A 124 -4.34 19.17 -2.46
C ALA A 124 -4.31 18.82 -3.95
N LYS A 125 -5.42 18.32 -4.52
CA LYS A 125 -5.53 18.04 -5.97
C LYS A 125 -5.32 19.29 -6.86
N THR A 126 -5.58 20.49 -6.36
CA THR A 126 -5.28 21.74 -7.10
C THR A 126 -3.79 22.01 -7.29
N LEU A 127 -2.92 21.30 -6.55
CA LEU A 127 -1.47 21.36 -6.70
C LEU A 127 -0.95 20.57 -7.90
N SER A 128 -1.78 19.65 -8.46
CA SER A 128 -1.37 18.80 -9.57
C SER A 128 -1.12 19.62 -10.84
N ASP A 129 -0.03 19.28 -11.52
CA ASP A 129 0.36 19.83 -12.83
C ASP A 129 1.07 18.75 -13.66
N LYS A 130 1.85 19.14 -14.68
CA LYS A 130 2.58 18.18 -15.54
C LYS A 130 3.69 17.42 -14.81
N ASP A 131 4.25 17.98 -13.74
CA ASP A 131 5.43 17.46 -13.04
C ASP A 131 5.08 16.92 -11.63
N PHE A 132 3.85 17.15 -11.15
CA PHE A 132 3.40 16.71 -9.82
C PHE A 132 1.96 16.21 -9.82
N SER A 133 1.71 15.07 -9.19
CA SER A 133 0.35 14.51 -9.11
C SER A 133 -0.06 14.07 -7.70
N ILE A 134 -1.36 14.21 -7.40
CA ILE A 134 -1.99 13.68 -6.19
C ILE A 134 -2.80 12.43 -6.56
N VAL A 135 -2.43 11.30 -5.97
CA VAL A 135 -3.13 10.02 -6.10
C VAL A 135 -4.02 9.84 -4.86
N ASP A 136 -5.32 9.97 -5.06
CA ASP A 136 -6.32 9.84 -4.01
C ASP A 136 -6.72 8.37 -3.85
N ALA A 137 -6.08 7.70 -2.91
CA ALA A 137 -6.45 6.34 -2.49
C ALA A 137 -7.18 6.32 -1.13
N TYR A 138 -7.55 7.47 -0.59
CA TYR A 138 -8.39 7.54 0.61
C TYR A 138 -9.83 7.08 0.30
N HIS A 139 -10.34 7.39 -0.90
CA HIS A 139 -11.65 6.95 -1.37
C HIS A 139 -11.73 5.44 -1.62
N ASP A 140 -10.60 4.73 -1.72
CA ASP A 140 -10.61 3.26 -1.79
C ASP A 140 -11.24 2.62 -0.54
N LEU A 141 -11.24 3.33 0.60
CA LEU A 141 -11.95 2.89 1.81
C LEU A 141 -13.48 2.92 1.63
N ASP A 142 -13.99 3.75 0.72
CA ASP A 142 -15.43 3.86 0.43
C ASP A 142 -15.94 2.75 -0.50
N LEU A 143 -15.06 2.12 -1.27
CA LEU A 143 -15.40 1.09 -2.24
C LEU A 143 -15.74 -0.27 -1.62
N ARG A 144 -15.94 -0.30 -0.30
CA ARG A 144 -16.42 -1.47 0.46
C ARG A 144 -15.74 -2.78 0.05
N MET A 145 -14.43 -2.79 0.06
CA MET A 145 -13.64 -3.98 -0.27
C MET A 145 -13.70 -5.07 0.82
N TRP A 146 -14.73 -5.04 1.66
CA TRP A 146 -14.93 -5.94 2.78
C TRP A 146 -15.49 -7.29 2.34
N ASP A 147 -16.49 -7.27 1.44
CA ASP A 147 -17.07 -8.46 0.86
C ASP A 147 -16.42 -8.80 -0.48
N LYS A 148 -16.21 -10.10 -0.73
CA LYS A 148 -15.62 -10.59 -1.98
C LYS A 148 -16.68 -11.30 -2.80
N PRO A 149 -17.00 -10.81 -4.01
CA PRO A 149 -17.99 -11.44 -4.89
C PRO A 149 -17.45 -12.69 -5.62
N TYR A 150 -16.14 -12.96 -5.51
CA TYR A 150 -15.45 -14.06 -6.17
C TYR A 150 -15.12 -15.19 -5.19
N THR A 151 -15.08 -16.42 -5.71
CA THR A 151 -14.80 -17.65 -4.93
C THR A 151 -13.35 -18.13 -5.06
N ASN A 152 -12.56 -17.53 -5.98
CA ASN A 152 -11.14 -17.80 -6.15
C ASN A 152 -10.31 -16.55 -5.85
N CYS A 153 -9.12 -16.73 -5.30
CA CYS A 153 -8.19 -15.62 -5.03
C CYS A 153 -6.90 -15.75 -5.85
N PRO A 154 -6.84 -15.19 -7.06
CA PRO A 154 -5.62 -15.24 -7.88
C PRO A 154 -4.40 -14.68 -7.18
N ASN A 155 -4.59 -13.71 -6.28
CA ASN A 155 -3.48 -13.09 -5.54
C ASN A 155 -2.68 -14.08 -4.68
N ILE A 156 -3.28 -15.17 -4.19
CA ILE A 156 -2.57 -16.20 -3.44
C ILE A 156 -1.41 -16.79 -4.25
N LEU A 157 -1.60 -16.96 -5.56
CA LEU A 157 -0.57 -17.51 -6.45
C LEU A 157 0.61 -16.55 -6.68
N HIS A 158 0.38 -15.23 -6.51
CA HIS A 158 1.37 -14.21 -6.84
C HIS A 158 2.05 -13.59 -5.61
N CYS A 159 1.36 -13.52 -4.49
CA CYS A 159 1.81 -12.77 -3.32
C CYS A 159 1.52 -13.47 -1.98
N PRO A 160 1.89 -14.76 -1.80
CA PRO A 160 1.85 -15.36 -0.47
C PRO A 160 2.85 -14.67 0.46
N VAL A 161 2.60 -14.73 1.76
CA VAL A 161 3.48 -14.15 2.77
C VAL A 161 4.16 -15.25 3.56
N ILE A 162 5.48 -15.18 3.66
CA ILE A 162 6.26 -16.02 4.59
C ILE A 162 6.49 -15.20 5.84
N GLY A 163 5.92 -15.65 6.96
CA GLY A 163 6.06 -14.99 8.24
C GLY A 163 7.39 -15.26 8.92
N ALA A 164 7.74 -14.47 9.93
CA ALA A 164 8.92 -14.67 10.77
C ALA A 164 8.86 -15.99 11.59
N ASP A 165 7.68 -16.55 11.74
CA ASP A 165 7.39 -17.84 12.35
C ASP A 165 7.62 -19.05 11.42
N SER A 166 8.10 -18.81 10.19
CA SER A 166 8.27 -19.78 9.12
C SER A 166 6.96 -20.38 8.60
N ASN A 167 5.83 -19.75 8.88
CA ASN A 167 4.56 -20.11 8.29
C ASN A 167 4.32 -19.36 6.98
N VAL A 168 3.49 -19.95 6.12
CA VAL A 168 3.07 -19.36 4.85
C VAL A 168 1.60 -18.98 4.95
N TYR A 169 1.29 -17.76 4.57
CA TYR A 169 -0.05 -17.17 4.64
C TYR A 169 -0.55 -16.75 3.26
N THR A 170 -1.85 -16.73 3.07
CA THR A 170 -2.51 -16.41 1.80
C THR A 170 -2.18 -15.01 1.28
N CYS A 171 -2.02 -14.02 2.15
CA CYS A 171 -1.67 -12.64 1.82
C CYS A 171 -1.25 -11.86 3.07
N HIS A 172 -0.82 -10.62 2.90
CA HIS A 172 -0.41 -9.77 4.02
C HIS A 172 -1.57 -9.35 4.94
N ASP A 173 -2.82 -9.26 4.42
CA ASP A 173 -3.98 -8.89 5.24
C ASP A 173 -4.41 -10.03 6.18
N LYS A 174 -4.03 -11.27 5.84
CA LYS A 174 -4.30 -12.48 6.64
C LYS A 174 -3.04 -13.12 7.23
N ALA A 175 -1.90 -12.45 7.15
CA ALA A 175 -0.68 -12.92 7.80
C ALA A 175 -0.88 -12.99 9.33
N TYR A 176 -0.37 -14.05 9.95
CA TYR A 176 -0.47 -14.34 11.38
C TYR A 176 -1.91 -14.57 11.90
N THR A 177 -2.83 -14.97 11.03
CA THR A 177 -4.17 -15.42 11.39
C THR A 177 -4.38 -16.88 11.03
N ASP A 178 -5.21 -17.59 11.80
CA ASP A 178 -5.47 -19.02 11.57
C ASP A 178 -6.16 -19.27 10.22
N ASP A 179 -7.09 -18.40 9.83
CA ASP A 179 -7.84 -18.50 8.58
C ASP A 179 -7.03 -18.04 7.34
N GLY A 180 -5.84 -17.47 7.55
CA GLY A 180 -4.89 -17.15 6.50
C GLY A 180 -3.74 -18.16 6.37
N LEU A 181 -3.59 -19.06 7.34
CA LEU A 181 -2.49 -20.02 7.39
C LEU A 181 -2.63 -21.09 6.29
N MET A 182 -1.64 -21.20 5.42
CA MET A 182 -1.55 -22.22 4.38
C MET A 182 -0.74 -23.44 4.85
N GLY A 183 0.28 -23.22 5.68
CA GLY A 183 1.17 -24.26 6.21
C GLY A 183 2.49 -23.68 6.70
N SER A 184 3.51 -24.54 6.88
CA SER A 184 4.80 -24.13 7.43
C SER A 184 5.97 -24.65 6.59
N ILE A 185 7.00 -23.81 6.47
CA ILE A 185 8.29 -24.18 5.83
C ILE A 185 9.41 -24.37 6.86
N LYS A 186 9.06 -24.52 8.14
CA LYS A 186 10.05 -24.69 9.22
C LYS A 186 10.98 -25.89 8.99
N ASN A 187 10.44 -26.98 8.44
CA ASN A 187 11.16 -28.24 8.24
C ASN A 187 11.21 -28.67 6.75
N THR A 188 10.91 -27.77 5.83
CA THR A 188 10.90 -28.06 4.39
C THR A 188 11.31 -26.84 3.59
N SER A 189 11.64 -27.01 2.30
CA SER A 189 11.87 -25.88 1.42
C SER A 189 10.54 -25.23 0.99
N PHE A 190 10.56 -23.92 0.71
CA PHE A 190 9.39 -23.25 0.13
C PHE A 190 8.93 -23.94 -1.17
N LYS A 191 9.87 -24.35 -2.03
CA LYS A 191 9.55 -25.06 -3.26
C LYS A 191 8.79 -26.35 -3.01
N SER A 192 9.26 -27.18 -2.06
CA SER A 192 8.60 -28.45 -1.74
C SER A 192 7.21 -28.24 -1.13
N PHE A 193 7.06 -27.23 -0.28
CA PHE A 193 5.77 -26.84 0.29
C PHE A 193 4.83 -26.32 -0.81
N TRP A 194 5.31 -25.36 -1.65
CA TRP A 194 4.47 -24.70 -2.65
C TRP A 194 3.86 -25.64 -3.69
N PHE A 195 4.62 -26.63 -4.11
CA PHE A 195 4.20 -27.63 -5.10
C PHE A 195 3.69 -28.93 -4.46
N SER A 196 3.38 -28.92 -3.16
CA SER A 196 2.74 -30.07 -2.52
C SER A 196 1.27 -30.18 -2.92
N LYS A 197 0.73 -31.41 -2.90
CA LYS A 197 -0.69 -31.65 -3.18
C LYS A 197 -1.61 -30.98 -2.15
N GLU A 198 -1.16 -30.88 -0.90
CA GLU A 198 -1.88 -30.24 0.17
C GLU A 198 -2.02 -28.75 -0.07
N ASN A 199 -0.94 -28.09 -0.49
CA ASN A 199 -0.98 -26.65 -0.81
C ASN A 199 -1.77 -26.40 -2.08
N GLU A 200 -1.62 -27.22 -3.11
CA GLU A 200 -2.42 -27.15 -4.35
C GLU A 200 -3.92 -27.22 -4.01
N LYS A 201 -4.32 -28.21 -3.22
CA LYS A 201 -5.71 -28.34 -2.76
C LYS A 201 -6.16 -27.09 -2.01
N PHE A 202 -5.35 -26.57 -1.06
CA PHE A 202 -5.68 -25.36 -0.31
C PHE A 202 -5.94 -24.18 -1.24
N VAL A 203 -5.03 -23.90 -2.17
CA VAL A 203 -5.13 -22.76 -3.10
C VAL A 203 -6.42 -22.81 -3.92
N TYR A 204 -6.78 -23.99 -4.46
CA TYR A 204 -7.97 -24.13 -5.30
C TYR A 204 -9.29 -24.27 -4.51
N THR A 205 -9.23 -24.52 -3.22
CA THR A 205 -10.44 -24.59 -2.36
C THR A 205 -10.65 -23.39 -1.45
N PHE A 206 -9.68 -22.47 -1.40
CA PHE A 206 -9.80 -21.26 -0.60
C PHE A 206 -10.84 -20.31 -1.21
N ASP A 207 -11.93 -20.11 -0.51
CA ASP A 207 -13.05 -19.28 -0.94
C ASP A 207 -13.03 -17.89 -0.25
N PRO A 208 -12.58 -16.83 -0.96
CA PRO A 208 -12.54 -15.48 -0.39
C PRO A 208 -13.91 -14.95 0.02
N SER A 209 -15.00 -15.35 -0.64
CA SER A 209 -16.36 -14.90 -0.30
C SER A 209 -16.75 -15.29 1.11
N LYS A 210 -16.22 -16.40 1.62
CA LYS A 210 -16.43 -16.91 2.97
C LYS A 210 -15.36 -16.47 3.96
N ASN A 211 -14.09 -16.46 3.52
CA ASN A 211 -12.94 -16.32 4.40
C ASN A 211 -12.38 -14.89 4.48
N CYS A 212 -12.81 -13.96 3.59
CA CYS A 212 -12.22 -12.63 3.52
C CYS A 212 -13.25 -11.52 3.80
N LYS A 213 -13.49 -11.24 5.08
CA LYS A 213 -14.35 -10.14 5.55
C LYS A 213 -13.52 -8.95 6.07
N HIS A 214 -12.44 -8.62 5.36
CA HIS A 214 -11.51 -7.55 5.68
C HIS A 214 -11.28 -6.65 4.48
N HIS A 215 -10.76 -5.44 4.71
CA HIS A 215 -10.28 -4.59 3.62
C HIS A 215 -9.15 -5.31 2.88
N CYS A 216 -9.26 -5.44 1.56
CA CYS A 216 -8.29 -6.18 0.76
C CYS A 216 -7.67 -5.26 -0.30
N VAL A 217 -6.41 -4.94 -0.15
CA VAL A 217 -5.67 -4.10 -1.11
C VAL A 217 -5.51 -4.74 -2.50
N CYS A 218 -5.79 -6.05 -2.62
CA CYS A 218 -5.74 -6.77 -3.89
C CYS A 218 -7.12 -7.01 -4.51
N HIS A 219 -8.19 -6.50 -3.89
CA HIS A 219 -9.56 -6.75 -4.33
C HIS A 219 -9.80 -6.36 -5.81
N SER A 220 -9.46 -5.14 -6.19
CA SER A 220 -9.63 -4.67 -7.58
C SER A 220 -8.81 -5.48 -8.59
N LYS A 221 -7.62 -5.94 -8.20
CA LYS A 221 -6.80 -6.81 -9.06
C LYS A 221 -7.43 -8.19 -9.23
N ASN A 222 -7.97 -8.76 -8.15
CA ASN A 222 -8.66 -10.04 -8.20
C ASN A 222 -9.92 -9.94 -9.08
N LEU A 223 -10.68 -8.84 -9.02
CA LEU A 223 -11.83 -8.62 -9.90
C LEU A 223 -11.44 -8.61 -11.39
N ILE A 224 -10.35 -7.92 -11.75
CA ILE A 224 -9.86 -7.87 -13.12
C ILE A 224 -9.46 -9.28 -13.61
N VAL A 225 -8.76 -10.05 -12.76
CA VAL A 225 -8.35 -11.42 -13.13
C VAL A 225 -9.56 -12.35 -13.20
N ASP A 226 -10.51 -12.23 -12.28
CA ASP A 226 -11.74 -13.02 -12.27
C ASP A 226 -12.58 -12.74 -13.53
N GLU A 227 -12.73 -11.48 -13.90
CA GLU A 227 -13.39 -11.05 -15.14
C GLU A 227 -12.68 -11.65 -16.38
N TYR A 228 -11.35 -11.55 -16.44
CA TYR A 228 -10.57 -12.11 -17.53
C TYR A 228 -10.71 -13.64 -17.63
N LEU A 229 -10.64 -14.35 -16.51
CA LEU A 229 -10.77 -15.82 -16.47
C LEU A 229 -12.20 -16.31 -16.74
N SER A 230 -13.22 -15.47 -16.51
CA SER A 230 -14.62 -15.78 -16.82
C SER A 230 -15.04 -15.39 -18.24
N THR A 231 -14.16 -14.79 -19.02
CA THR A 231 -14.43 -14.45 -20.42
C THR A 231 -14.64 -15.73 -21.23
N ASP A 232 -15.74 -15.78 -21.95
CA ASP A 232 -16.08 -16.88 -22.84
C ASP A 232 -15.02 -17.00 -23.94
N GLU A 233 -14.48 -18.21 -24.15
CA GLU A 233 -13.47 -18.50 -25.19
C GLU A 233 -13.94 -18.08 -26.57
N ASP A 234 -15.25 -18.16 -26.84
CA ASP A 234 -15.85 -17.74 -28.11
C ASP A 234 -15.78 -16.23 -28.35
N HIS A 235 -15.59 -15.43 -27.29
CA HIS A 235 -15.43 -13.98 -27.39
C HIS A 235 -13.96 -13.51 -27.39
N LEU A 236 -13.00 -14.36 -27.04
CA LEU A 236 -11.58 -14.00 -27.03
C LEU A 236 -11.04 -13.40 -28.35
N PRO A 237 -11.49 -13.83 -29.55
CA PRO A 237 -11.03 -13.23 -30.80
C PRO A 237 -11.47 -11.78 -31.02
N PHE A 238 -12.38 -11.24 -30.18
CA PHE A 238 -12.92 -9.89 -30.30
C PHE A 238 -12.35 -8.91 -29.24
N LEU A 239 -11.44 -9.38 -28.39
CA LEU A 239 -10.72 -8.59 -27.39
C LEU A 239 -9.30 -8.31 -27.84
#